data_d3b5d68907f8da55ceef37a0ec9a51b7
#
_entry.id   d3b5d68907f8da55ceef37a0ec9a51b7
#
_cell.length_a   1.000
_cell.length_b   1.000
_cell.length_c   1.000
_cell.angle_alpha   90.00
_cell.angle_beta   90.00
_cell.angle_gamma   90.00
#
_symmetry.space_group_name_H-M   'P 1'
#
loop_
_entity.id
_entity.type
_entity.pdbx_description
1 polymer ?
#
loop_
_entity_poly.entity_id
_entity_poly.type
_entity_poly.pdbx_seq_one_letter_code
_entity_poly.pdbx_strand_id
1 'polypeptide(L)'
;GRSAGWKMYLDQTFGPLRLEEMTLWMEHFARLPQGLPIVAHAEGRTLAAVILMAALYDRPLHLAHVSLREEILLIRKAKEQGVQVTCEVAPHHLFLTQEDLPSIGAGRGEVRPRLAAAADREALWQNLAVIDCFATDHAPHTQAEKDGENPPPGFPGLETALPLLLGAVREGRLMLDDLVARMATNPRRIFGLPEQPETWV
;
A
#
# COMPACT_ATOMS: atom_id res chain seq x y z
N GLY A 1 -14.82 6.80 19.49
CA GLY A 1 -13.44 6.30 19.27
C GLY A 1 -12.70 7.26 18.38
N ARG A 2 -11.39 7.32 18.49
CA ARG A 2 -10.54 8.13 17.60
C ARG A 2 -9.90 7.17 16.59
N SER A 3 -10.30 7.24 15.31
CA SER A 3 -9.63 6.58 14.20
C SER A 3 -8.80 7.62 13.43
N ALA A 4 -7.71 7.19 12.80
CA ALA A 4 -6.86 8.03 11.95
C ALA A 4 -7.30 7.97 10.47
N GLY A 5 -8.14 7.01 10.10
CA GLY A 5 -8.66 6.82 8.75
C GLY A 5 -9.76 5.76 8.72
N TRP A 6 -10.38 5.57 7.55
CA TRP A 6 -11.46 4.62 7.31
C TRP A 6 -11.03 3.59 6.27
N LYS A 7 -10.77 2.34 6.69
CA LYS A 7 -10.34 1.28 5.77
C LYS A 7 -11.52 0.66 5.04
N MET A 8 -11.36 0.53 3.71
CA MET A 8 -12.27 -0.18 2.82
C MET A 8 -11.52 -1.27 2.08
N TYR A 9 -12.09 -2.46 2.02
CA TYR A 9 -11.59 -3.56 1.19
C TYR A 9 -12.48 -3.66 -0.04
N LEU A 10 -11.95 -3.31 -1.21
CA LEU A 10 -12.70 -3.25 -2.46
C LEU A 10 -12.40 -4.46 -3.36
N ASP A 11 -11.27 -5.11 -3.13
CA ASP A 11 -10.88 -6.35 -3.78
C ASP A 11 -10.69 -7.50 -2.79
N GLN A 12 -10.43 -8.68 -3.33
CA GLN A 12 -10.32 -9.91 -2.54
C GLN A 12 -9.09 -9.84 -1.62
N THR A 13 -9.33 -10.03 -0.35
CA THR A 13 -8.33 -10.18 0.71
C THR A 13 -8.65 -11.38 1.58
N PHE A 14 -7.96 -11.54 2.70
CA PHE A 14 -8.27 -12.60 3.66
C PHE A 14 -9.54 -12.25 4.46
N GLY A 15 -10.52 -13.15 4.42
CA GLY A 15 -11.78 -13.01 5.17
C GLY A 15 -12.92 -12.31 4.40
N PRO A 16 -14.08 -12.08 5.07
CA PRO A 16 -15.32 -11.66 4.44
C PRO A 16 -15.56 -10.14 4.44
N LEU A 17 -14.48 -9.32 4.47
CA LEU A 17 -14.61 -7.87 4.63
C LEU A 17 -14.76 -7.09 3.32
N ARG A 18 -14.79 -7.77 2.18
CA ARG A 18 -14.90 -7.13 0.87
C ARG A 18 -16.25 -6.42 0.72
N LEU A 19 -16.19 -5.17 0.29
CA LEU A 19 -17.34 -4.38 -0.13
C LEU A 19 -17.53 -4.54 -1.63
N GLU A 20 -18.42 -5.43 -2.06
CA GLU A 20 -18.59 -5.76 -3.49
C GLU A 20 -19.40 -4.69 -4.24
N GLU A 21 -20.40 -4.10 -3.59
CA GLU A 21 -21.34 -3.20 -4.23
C GLU A 21 -20.81 -1.76 -4.30
N MET A 22 -20.72 -1.21 -5.50
CA MET A 22 -20.29 0.17 -5.72
C MET A 22 -21.21 1.20 -5.04
N THR A 23 -22.49 0.90 -4.87
CA THR A 23 -23.43 1.73 -4.12
C THR A 23 -23.01 1.94 -2.67
N LEU A 24 -22.48 0.89 -2.02
CA LEU A 24 -21.94 0.99 -0.67
C LEU A 24 -20.68 1.88 -0.63
N TRP A 25 -19.83 1.80 -1.66
CA TRP A 25 -18.66 2.69 -1.73
C TRP A 25 -19.11 4.16 -1.80
N MET A 26 -20.08 4.47 -2.68
CA MET A 26 -20.64 5.81 -2.82
C MET A 26 -21.23 6.32 -1.50
N GLU A 27 -21.96 5.48 -0.77
CA GLU A 27 -22.49 5.83 0.54
C GLU A 27 -21.39 6.14 1.56
N HIS A 28 -20.32 5.36 1.59
CA HIS A 28 -19.19 5.61 2.47
C HIS A 28 -18.49 6.93 2.12
N PHE A 29 -18.24 7.19 0.84
CA PHE A 29 -17.66 8.46 0.38
C PHE A 29 -18.53 9.66 0.75
N ALA A 30 -19.86 9.53 0.66
CA ALA A 30 -20.81 10.59 0.98
C ALA A 30 -20.96 10.83 2.50
N ARG A 31 -20.95 9.77 3.32
CA ARG A 31 -21.38 9.83 4.73
C ARG A 31 -20.27 9.78 5.77
N LEU A 32 -19.09 9.25 5.43
CA LEU A 32 -17.97 9.20 6.39
C LEU A 32 -17.54 10.62 6.78
N PRO A 33 -17.11 10.84 8.04
CA PRO A 33 -16.67 12.15 8.50
C PRO A 33 -15.59 12.74 7.60
N GLN A 34 -15.70 14.05 7.35
CA GLN A 34 -14.69 14.81 6.61
C GLN A 34 -13.39 14.90 7.41
N GLY A 35 -12.26 15.12 6.71
CA GLY A 35 -10.95 15.36 7.35
C GLY A 35 -10.14 14.11 7.71
N LEU A 36 -10.70 12.91 7.53
CA LEU A 36 -9.93 11.65 7.65
C LEU A 36 -9.83 10.98 6.28
N PRO A 37 -8.67 10.41 5.93
CA PRO A 37 -8.51 9.71 4.68
C PRO A 37 -9.33 8.42 4.65
N ILE A 38 -9.90 8.12 3.48
CA ILE A 38 -10.39 6.79 3.16
C ILE A 38 -9.20 5.98 2.70
N VAL A 39 -8.93 4.87 3.37
CA VAL A 39 -7.83 3.95 3.04
C VAL A 39 -8.40 2.78 2.26
N ALA A 40 -7.98 2.59 1.02
CA ALA A 40 -8.53 1.55 0.17
C ALA A 40 -7.52 0.44 -0.13
N HIS A 41 -7.94 -0.82 0.13
CA HIS A 41 -7.37 -1.98 -0.52
C HIS A 41 -8.08 -2.14 -1.87
N ALA A 42 -7.39 -1.80 -2.95
CA ALA A 42 -7.94 -1.79 -4.30
C ALA A 42 -6.84 -2.08 -5.32
N GLU A 43 -7.17 -2.88 -6.34
CA GLU A 43 -6.24 -3.34 -7.37
C GLU A 43 -6.77 -2.99 -8.76
N GLY A 44 -5.90 -2.59 -9.69
CA GLY A 44 -6.21 -2.39 -11.10
C GLY A 44 -7.45 -1.52 -11.36
N ARG A 45 -8.51 -2.11 -11.89
CA ARG A 45 -9.74 -1.37 -12.25
C ARG A 45 -10.47 -0.80 -11.04
N THR A 46 -10.44 -1.49 -9.93
CA THR A 46 -11.06 -1.07 -8.68
C THR A 46 -10.32 0.14 -8.11
N LEU A 47 -8.98 0.14 -8.19
CA LEU A 47 -8.16 1.28 -7.85
C LEU A 47 -8.51 2.51 -8.71
N ALA A 48 -8.68 2.34 -10.02
CA ALA A 48 -9.10 3.42 -10.91
C ALA A 48 -10.50 3.96 -10.53
N ALA A 49 -11.44 3.07 -10.21
CA ALA A 49 -12.78 3.45 -9.79
C ALA A 49 -12.79 4.25 -8.47
N VAL A 50 -12.00 3.83 -7.47
CA VAL A 50 -11.96 4.53 -6.18
C VAL A 50 -11.25 5.89 -6.27
N ILE A 51 -10.26 6.04 -7.16
CA ILE A 51 -9.66 7.35 -7.47
C ILE A 51 -10.71 8.29 -8.08
N LEU A 52 -11.51 7.80 -9.02
CA LEU A 52 -12.60 8.59 -9.59
C LEU A 52 -13.61 9.03 -8.52
N MET A 53 -13.98 8.12 -7.60
CA MET A 53 -14.85 8.47 -6.47
C MET A 53 -14.23 9.54 -5.58
N ALA A 54 -12.94 9.42 -5.25
CA ALA A 54 -12.25 10.43 -4.46
C ALA A 54 -12.33 11.82 -5.11
N ALA A 55 -12.14 11.89 -6.43
CA ALA A 55 -12.28 13.14 -7.19
C ALA A 55 -13.72 13.69 -7.20
N LEU A 56 -14.72 12.82 -7.41
CA LEU A 56 -16.13 13.23 -7.49
C LEU A 56 -16.70 13.69 -6.14
N TYR A 57 -16.24 13.09 -5.03
CA TYR A 57 -16.71 13.41 -3.68
C TYR A 57 -15.78 14.39 -2.93
N ASP A 58 -14.71 14.86 -3.59
CA ASP A 58 -13.67 15.71 -2.99
C ASP A 58 -13.19 15.16 -1.63
N ARG A 59 -12.74 13.89 -1.63
CA ARG A 59 -12.34 13.16 -0.43
C ARG A 59 -10.89 12.75 -0.47
N PRO A 60 -10.13 12.94 0.63
CA PRO A 60 -8.78 12.40 0.73
C PRO A 60 -8.80 10.87 0.69
N LEU A 61 -8.06 10.30 -0.24
CA LEU A 61 -7.91 8.87 -0.47
C LEU A 61 -6.47 8.45 -0.21
N HIS A 62 -6.27 7.36 0.50
CA HIS A 62 -4.98 6.68 0.64
C HIS A 62 -5.07 5.27 0.07
N LEU A 63 -4.25 4.98 -0.93
CA LEU A 63 -4.21 3.68 -1.61
C LEU A 63 -3.16 2.79 -0.95
N ALA A 64 -3.59 1.69 -0.36
CA ALA A 64 -2.73 0.75 0.32
C ALA A 64 -1.95 -0.12 -0.68
N HIS A 65 -0.70 -0.48 -0.33
CA HIS A 65 0.15 -1.51 -0.95
C HIS A 65 0.10 -1.58 -2.49
N VAL A 66 0.24 -0.44 -3.18
CA VAL A 66 0.29 -0.37 -4.65
C VAL A 66 1.39 -1.29 -5.19
N SER A 67 1.07 -2.08 -6.22
CA SER A 67 1.95 -3.14 -6.71
C SER A 67 2.22 -3.13 -8.20
N LEU A 68 1.36 -2.49 -9.02
CA LEU A 68 1.45 -2.56 -10.47
C LEU A 68 1.95 -1.25 -11.11
N ARG A 69 2.63 -1.38 -12.25
CA ARG A 69 3.06 -0.25 -13.07
C ARG A 69 1.88 0.65 -13.48
N GLU A 70 0.79 0.07 -13.95
CA GLU A 70 -0.37 0.85 -14.39
C GLU A 70 -1.00 1.64 -13.24
N GLU A 71 -0.99 1.09 -12.02
CA GLU A 71 -1.52 1.74 -10.82
C GLU A 71 -0.70 2.97 -10.46
N ILE A 72 0.62 2.83 -10.34
CA ILE A 72 1.48 3.97 -9.95
C ILE A 72 1.45 5.08 -11.00
N LEU A 73 1.35 4.75 -12.29
CA LEU A 73 1.22 5.74 -13.36
C LEU A 73 -0.13 6.46 -13.31
N LEU A 74 -1.21 5.76 -13.00
CA LEU A 74 -2.53 6.35 -12.82
C LEU A 74 -2.57 7.27 -11.61
N ILE A 75 -1.99 6.84 -10.48
CA ILE A 75 -1.88 7.65 -9.26
C ILE A 75 -1.10 8.94 -9.54
N ARG A 76 0.02 8.85 -10.26
CA ARG A 76 0.78 10.02 -10.69
C ARG A 76 -0.12 10.98 -11.46
N LYS A 77 -0.87 10.47 -12.45
CA LYS A 77 -1.78 11.30 -13.24
C LYS A 77 -2.90 11.93 -12.41
N ALA A 78 -3.45 11.20 -11.47
CA ALA A 78 -4.46 11.72 -10.54
C ALA A 78 -3.90 12.88 -9.68
N LYS A 79 -2.69 12.73 -9.14
CA LYS A 79 -2.00 13.77 -8.38
C LYS A 79 -1.73 15.03 -9.24
N GLU A 80 -1.29 14.85 -10.49
CA GLU A 80 -1.08 15.95 -11.45
C GLU A 80 -2.39 16.73 -11.76
N GLN A 81 -3.55 16.06 -11.66
CA GLN A 81 -4.86 16.68 -11.83
C GLN A 81 -5.45 17.25 -10.52
N GLY A 82 -4.69 17.24 -9.43
CA GLY A 82 -5.12 17.79 -8.15
C GLY A 82 -6.05 16.90 -7.33
N VAL A 83 -6.21 15.62 -7.69
CA VAL A 83 -6.97 14.68 -6.86
C VAL A 83 -6.23 14.47 -5.54
N GLN A 84 -6.95 14.54 -4.42
CA GLN A 84 -6.39 14.32 -3.09
C GLN A 84 -6.11 12.85 -2.83
N VAL A 85 -5.12 12.29 -3.53
CA VAL A 85 -4.72 10.89 -3.42
C VAL A 85 -3.29 10.76 -2.92
N THR A 86 -3.10 9.85 -1.96
CA THR A 86 -1.80 9.38 -1.48
C THR A 86 -1.71 7.87 -1.64
N CYS A 87 -0.50 7.32 -1.64
CA CYS A 87 -0.32 5.88 -1.75
C CYS A 87 0.86 5.36 -0.93
N GLU A 88 0.79 4.10 -0.61
CA GLU A 88 1.89 3.36 0.02
C GLU A 88 2.29 2.14 -0.81
N VAL A 89 3.54 1.73 -0.66
CA VAL A 89 4.08 0.49 -1.23
C VAL A 89 4.68 -0.35 -0.12
N ALA A 90 4.42 -1.65 -0.16
CA ALA A 90 5.03 -2.57 0.80
C ALA A 90 6.42 -3.01 0.33
N PRO A 91 7.38 -3.23 1.26
CA PRO A 91 8.73 -3.67 0.90
C PRO A 91 8.76 -4.90 0.00
N HIS A 92 7.87 -5.88 0.22
CA HIS A 92 7.84 -7.07 -0.61
C HIS A 92 7.53 -6.76 -2.08
N HIS A 93 6.76 -5.72 -2.42
CA HIS A 93 6.55 -5.28 -3.81
C HIS A 93 7.73 -4.50 -4.39
N LEU A 94 8.63 -3.98 -3.56
CA LEU A 94 9.86 -3.32 -4.01
C LEU A 94 11.02 -4.30 -4.22
N PHE A 95 11.02 -5.45 -3.55
CA PHE A 95 12.17 -6.36 -3.54
C PHE A 95 11.88 -7.73 -4.15
N LEU A 96 10.62 -8.19 -4.16
CA LEU A 96 10.21 -9.48 -4.71
C LEU A 96 9.34 -9.32 -5.95
N THR A 97 9.30 -10.38 -6.76
CA THR A 97 8.51 -10.47 -7.98
C THR A 97 7.88 -11.85 -8.09
N GLN A 98 6.98 -12.05 -9.04
CA GLN A 98 6.40 -13.36 -9.33
C GLN A 98 7.46 -14.39 -9.78
N GLU A 99 8.58 -13.92 -10.33
CA GLU A 99 9.70 -14.76 -10.75
C GLU A 99 10.46 -15.38 -9.56
N ASP A 100 10.28 -14.85 -8.36
CA ASP A 100 10.87 -15.38 -7.12
C ASP A 100 10.04 -16.53 -6.52
N LEU A 101 8.77 -16.71 -6.93
CA LEU A 101 7.87 -17.72 -6.39
C LEU A 101 8.41 -19.15 -6.46
N PRO A 102 9.10 -19.59 -7.52
CA PRO A 102 9.69 -20.94 -7.54
C PRO A 102 10.70 -21.20 -6.42
N SER A 103 11.41 -20.18 -5.96
CA SER A 103 12.40 -20.30 -4.88
C SER A 103 11.80 -20.11 -3.48
N ILE A 104 10.79 -19.26 -3.35
CA ILE A 104 10.10 -18.98 -2.09
C ILE A 104 9.13 -20.12 -1.75
N GLY A 105 8.50 -20.71 -2.76
CA GLY A 105 7.38 -21.63 -2.65
C GLY A 105 6.03 -20.88 -2.81
N ALA A 106 5.13 -21.44 -3.60
CA ALA A 106 3.86 -20.79 -3.97
C ALA A 106 3.04 -20.34 -2.75
N GLY A 107 2.89 -21.19 -1.75
CA GLY A 107 2.14 -20.85 -0.53
C GLY A 107 2.83 -19.78 0.31
N ARG A 108 4.15 -19.87 0.46
CA ARG A 108 4.92 -18.86 1.22
C ARG A 108 4.92 -17.52 0.51
N GLY A 109 4.88 -17.50 -0.83
CA GLY A 109 4.76 -16.29 -1.63
C GLY A 109 3.34 -15.74 -1.80
N GLU A 110 2.32 -16.39 -1.23
CA GLU A 110 0.93 -15.90 -1.33
C GLU A 110 0.74 -14.61 -0.53
N VAL A 111 0.30 -13.56 -1.21
CA VAL A 111 0.06 -12.20 -0.67
C VAL A 111 -1.02 -11.50 -1.50
N ARG A 112 -1.67 -10.49 -0.96
CA ARG A 112 -2.62 -9.63 -1.66
C ARG A 112 -2.26 -8.14 -1.44
N PRO A 113 -2.02 -7.38 -2.52
CA PRO A 113 -1.90 -7.79 -3.93
C PRO A 113 -0.82 -8.85 -4.15
N ARG A 114 -0.97 -9.65 -5.21
CA ARG A 114 0.05 -10.67 -5.54
C ARG A 114 1.37 -10.03 -5.93
N LEU A 115 2.47 -10.80 -5.77
CA LEU A 115 3.75 -10.39 -6.34
C LEU A 115 3.60 -10.23 -7.85
N ALA A 116 3.99 -9.07 -8.35
CA ALA A 116 3.87 -8.69 -9.75
C ALA A 116 5.15 -9.02 -10.55
N ALA A 117 5.16 -8.71 -11.84
CA ALA A 117 6.32 -8.94 -12.69
C ALA A 117 7.49 -7.99 -12.35
N ALA A 118 8.70 -8.35 -12.77
CA ALA A 118 9.89 -7.51 -12.58
C ALA A 118 9.72 -6.09 -13.15
N ALA A 119 8.96 -5.95 -14.26
CA ALA A 119 8.67 -4.65 -14.86
C ALA A 119 7.78 -3.75 -13.96
N ASP A 120 6.87 -4.35 -13.20
CA ASP A 120 6.03 -3.63 -12.24
C ASP A 120 6.87 -3.14 -11.07
N ARG A 121 7.67 -4.02 -10.47
CA ARG A 121 8.62 -3.67 -9.41
C ARG A 121 9.53 -2.52 -9.84
N GLU A 122 10.11 -2.59 -11.04
CA GLU A 122 10.98 -1.55 -11.57
C GLU A 122 10.22 -0.22 -11.73
N ALA A 123 8.96 -0.27 -12.19
CA ALA A 123 8.13 0.93 -12.31
C ALA A 123 7.85 1.59 -10.96
N LEU A 124 7.69 0.83 -9.87
CA LEU A 124 7.57 1.40 -8.52
C LEU A 124 8.84 2.17 -8.13
N TRP A 125 10.02 1.59 -8.36
CA TRP A 125 11.30 2.25 -8.08
C TRP A 125 11.51 3.51 -8.93
N GLN A 126 11.13 3.50 -10.21
CA GLN A 126 11.23 4.67 -11.10
C GLN A 126 10.25 5.78 -10.75
N ASN A 127 9.22 5.48 -9.97
CA ASN A 127 8.18 6.41 -9.55
C ASN A 127 8.18 6.69 -8.04
N LEU A 128 9.34 6.61 -7.38
CA LEU A 128 9.45 6.88 -5.93
C LEU A 128 8.85 8.23 -5.51
N ALA A 129 8.96 9.25 -6.35
CA ALA A 129 8.38 10.57 -6.08
C ALA A 129 6.83 10.56 -5.97
N VAL A 130 6.17 9.54 -6.52
CA VAL A 130 4.71 9.36 -6.43
C VAL A 130 4.31 8.66 -5.13
N ILE A 131 5.20 7.82 -4.58
CA ILE A 131 4.96 7.02 -3.38
C ILE A 131 5.09 7.90 -2.15
N ASP A 132 4.03 7.99 -1.35
CA ASP A 132 4.01 8.81 -0.14
C ASP A 132 4.57 8.09 1.07
N CYS A 133 4.28 6.79 1.20
CA CYS A 133 4.68 5.97 2.36
C CYS A 133 5.27 4.63 1.96
N PHE A 134 6.15 4.11 2.82
CA PHE A 134 6.47 2.69 2.89
C PHE A 134 5.73 2.11 4.08
N ALA A 135 4.89 1.11 3.83
CA ALA A 135 4.13 0.41 4.86
C ALA A 135 4.36 -1.10 4.73
N THR A 136 4.49 -1.77 5.85
CA THR A 136 4.91 -3.18 5.86
C THR A 136 3.86 -4.13 5.34
N ASP A 137 2.59 -3.77 5.45
CA ASP A 137 1.46 -4.70 5.31
C ASP A 137 1.71 -6.01 6.09
N HIS A 138 2.17 -5.86 7.35
CA HIS A 138 2.60 -6.98 8.18
C HIS A 138 1.45 -7.92 8.51
N ALA A 139 1.44 -9.08 7.86
CA ALA A 139 0.46 -10.13 8.04
C ALA A 139 1.17 -11.50 8.18
N PRO A 140 1.72 -11.79 9.37
CA PRO A 140 2.46 -13.02 9.61
C PRO A 140 1.53 -14.23 9.76
N HIS A 141 1.97 -15.35 9.18
CA HIS A 141 1.35 -16.64 9.32
C HIS A 141 2.41 -17.69 9.67
N THR A 142 2.00 -18.75 10.35
CA THR A 142 2.91 -19.84 10.66
C THR A 142 3.37 -20.55 9.40
N GLN A 143 4.54 -21.18 9.45
CA GLN A 143 5.05 -21.96 8.33
C GLN A 143 4.08 -23.08 7.93
N ALA A 144 3.43 -23.72 8.89
CA ALA A 144 2.45 -24.78 8.65
C ALA A 144 1.22 -24.27 7.87
N GLU A 145 0.73 -23.07 8.19
CA GLU A 145 -0.36 -22.44 7.44
C GLU A 145 0.07 -22.10 6.01
N LYS A 146 1.28 -21.53 5.84
CA LYS A 146 1.80 -21.16 4.52
C LYS A 146 2.14 -22.37 3.64
N ASP A 147 2.51 -23.49 4.22
CA ASP A 147 2.80 -24.75 3.52
C ASP A 147 1.55 -25.65 3.36
N GLY A 148 0.38 -25.22 3.85
CA GLY A 148 -0.88 -25.94 3.77
C GLY A 148 -1.56 -25.86 2.39
N GLU A 149 -2.70 -26.55 2.25
CA GLU A 149 -3.48 -26.60 0.99
C GLU A 149 -4.07 -25.24 0.59
N ASN A 150 -4.43 -24.41 1.57
CA ASN A 150 -5.03 -23.07 1.38
C ASN A 150 -4.20 -22.01 2.13
N PRO A 151 -3.01 -21.66 1.62
CA PRO A 151 -2.13 -20.73 2.31
C PRO A 151 -2.75 -19.35 2.43
N PRO A 152 -2.86 -18.78 3.64
CA PRO A 152 -3.35 -17.43 3.83
C PRO A 152 -2.40 -16.41 3.22
N PRO A 153 -2.91 -15.33 2.60
CA PRO A 153 -2.08 -14.27 2.05
C PRO A 153 -1.43 -13.43 3.15
N GLY A 154 -0.17 -13.07 2.98
CA GLY A 154 0.55 -12.14 3.85
C GLY A 154 2.03 -12.46 4.03
N PHE A 155 2.80 -11.40 4.31
CA PHE A 155 4.21 -11.48 4.63
C PHE A 155 4.50 -10.88 6.02
N PRO A 156 5.47 -11.43 6.78
CA PRO A 156 6.04 -10.74 7.94
C PRO A 156 6.97 -9.62 7.43
N GLY A 157 6.62 -8.36 7.68
CA GLY A 157 7.36 -7.21 7.14
C GLY A 157 8.06 -6.33 8.20
N LEU A 158 7.65 -6.38 9.48
CA LEU A 158 8.15 -5.45 10.50
C LEU A 158 9.67 -5.56 10.74
N GLU A 159 10.20 -6.76 10.80
CA GLU A 159 11.64 -6.98 11.07
C GLU A 159 12.51 -6.72 9.84
N THR A 160 11.95 -6.85 8.64
CA THR A 160 12.72 -6.79 7.39
C THR A 160 12.62 -5.46 6.66
N ALA A 161 11.58 -4.67 6.88
CA ALA A 161 11.32 -3.43 6.15
C ALA A 161 12.48 -2.44 6.25
N LEU A 162 12.88 -2.09 7.47
CA LEU A 162 13.96 -1.11 7.67
C LEU A 162 15.31 -1.58 7.14
N PRO A 163 15.79 -2.81 7.44
CA PRO A 163 17.03 -3.32 6.85
C PRO A 163 17.05 -3.35 5.32
N LEU A 164 15.95 -3.76 4.67
CA LEU A 164 15.85 -3.79 3.22
C LEU A 164 15.94 -2.38 2.61
N LEU A 165 15.21 -1.42 3.17
CA LEU A 165 15.21 -0.04 2.70
C LEU A 165 16.54 0.67 2.96
N LEU A 166 17.21 0.40 4.10
CA LEU A 166 18.58 0.85 4.35
C LEU A 166 19.58 0.22 3.37
N GLY A 167 19.36 -1.03 2.97
CA GLY A 167 20.09 -1.66 1.88
C GLY A 167 19.97 -0.87 0.58
N ALA A 168 18.76 -0.46 0.20
CA ALA A 168 18.52 0.37 -0.98
C ALA A 168 19.16 1.76 -0.87
N VAL A 169 19.23 2.34 0.33
CA VAL A 169 19.97 3.60 0.56
C VAL A 169 21.46 3.39 0.31
N ARG A 170 22.04 2.32 0.84
CA ARG A 170 23.47 1.98 0.61
C ARG A 170 23.79 1.74 -0.85
N GLU A 171 22.85 1.18 -1.62
CA GLU A 171 22.96 0.95 -3.07
C GLU A 171 22.71 2.20 -3.90
N GLY A 172 22.35 3.33 -3.30
CA GLY A 172 22.04 4.59 -3.99
C GLY A 172 20.69 4.60 -4.72
N ARG A 173 19.81 3.65 -4.45
CA ARG A 173 18.46 3.57 -5.03
C ARG A 173 17.43 4.43 -4.28
N LEU A 174 17.73 4.80 -3.04
CA LEU A 174 16.89 5.59 -2.16
C LEU A 174 17.76 6.58 -1.38
N MET A 175 17.31 7.82 -1.21
CA MET A 175 17.97 8.76 -0.31
C MET A 175 17.52 8.52 1.14
N LEU A 176 18.39 8.77 2.11
CA LEU A 176 18.05 8.59 3.53
C LEU A 176 16.88 9.50 3.94
N ASP A 177 16.89 10.75 3.49
CA ASP A 177 15.80 11.69 3.76
C ASP A 177 14.46 11.21 3.19
N ASP A 178 14.49 10.57 2.01
CA ASP A 178 13.32 9.95 1.39
C ASP A 178 12.80 8.77 2.21
N LEU A 179 13.69 7.96 2.78
CA LEU A 179 13.33 6.87 3.68
C LEU A 179 12.64 7.40 4.94
N VAL A 180 13.23 8.40 5.60
CA VAL A 180 12.67 9.04 6.79
C VAL A 180 11.31 9.67 6.48
N ALA A 181 11.20 10.38 5.36
CA ALA A 181 9.95 11.00 4.95
C ALA A 181 8.83 9.95 4.80
N ARG A 182 9.09 8.84 4.09
CA ARG A 182 8.07 7.83 3.75
C ARG A 182 7.75 6.86 4.91
N MET A 183 8.66 6.67 5.85
CA MET A 183 8.40 5.79 7.00
C MET A 183 7.90 6.54 8.24
N ALA A 184 8.16 7.84 8.36
CA ALA A 184 7.83 8.58 9.57
C ALA A 184 7.01 9.86 9.31
N THR A 185 7.54 10.82 8.54
CA THR A 185 6.94 12.16 8.41
C THR A 185 5.64 12.12 7.61
N ASN A 186 5.64 11.47 6.44
CA ASN A 186 4.48 11.44 5.56
C ASN A 186 3.28 10.68 6.16
N PRO A 187 3.45 9.48 6.75
CA PRO A 187 2.34 8.81 7.44
C PRO A 187 1.71 9.69 8.52
N ARG A 188 2.52 10.39 9.32
CA ARG A 188 1.99 11.29 10.35
C ARG A 188 1.16 12.41 9.75
N ARG A 189 1.65 13.05 8.70
CA ARG A 189 0.94 14.13 8.00
C ARG A 189 -0.38 13.63 7.38
N ILE A 190 -0.35 12.48 6.69
CA ILE A 190 -1.52 11.91 6.01
C ILE A 190 -2.62 11.54 7.00
N PHE A 191 -2.26 10.95 8.13
CA PHE A 191 -3.20 10.47 9.14
C PHE A 191 -3.43 11.44 10.29
N GLY A 192 -2.92 12.66 10.21
CA GLY A 192 -3.10 13.69 11.24
C GLY A 192 -2.55 13.28 12.61
N LEU A 193 -1.46 12.51 12.65
CA LEU A 193 -0.83 12.07 13.89
C LEU A 193 0.09 13.16 14.46
N PRO A 194 0.25 13.23 15.80
CA PRO A 194 1.16 14.18 16.42
C PRO A 194 2.59 14.03 15.90
N GLU A 195 3.31 15.14 15.84
CA GLU A 195 4.75 15.09 15.58
C GLU A 195 5.46 14.30 16.68
N GLN A 196 6.48 13.57 16.28
CA GLN A 196 7.37 12.84 17.18
C GLN A 196 8.67 13.63 17.28
N PRO A 197 8.94 14.30 18.42
CA PRO A 197 10.00 15.31 18.48
C PRO A 197 11.39 14.75 18.23
N GLU A 198 11.72 13.59 18.74
CA GLU A 198 13.01 12.92 18.51
C GLU A 198 12.83 11.41 18.58
N THR A 199 13.40 10.71 17.60
CA THR A 199 13.47 9.24 17.62
C THR A 199 14.88 8.83 17.22
N TRP A 200 15.53 8.09 18.08
CA TRP A 200 16.84 7.48 17.84
C TRP A 200 16.65 6.00 17.49
N VAL A 201 17.35 5.54 16.47
CA VAL A 201 17.37 4.13 16.04
C VAL A 201 18.80 3.61 16.12
#